data_552a4c6cb752955dc9f86038bf6ae715
#
_entry.id   552a4c6cb752955dc9f86038bf6ae715
#
_cell.length_a   1.000
_cell.length_b   1.000
_cell.length_c   1.000
_cell.angle_alpha   90.00
_cell.angle_beta   90.00
_cell.angle_gamma   90.00
#
_symmetry.space_group_name_H-M   'P 1'
#
loop_
_entity.id
_entity.type
_entity.pdbx_description
1 polymer ?
#
loop_
_entity_poly.entity_id
_entity_poly.type
_entity_poly.pdbx_seq_one_letter_code
_entity_poly.pdbx_strand_id
1 'polypeptide(L)'
;MHHVGYWVPDLAAAAETASRTLGIGPFLVHRNVRFDSFRLADGTGITDPAYLDHSAAFAAWGPIVLELAEVHSVDAGLAAAYGISFDRVGHVAWVVDDLDAEAQRLAAAGCRLIHTASTGAVAVAWFDGGTLFPHPIEVHRAGPPILAMHGRPAALADGWDGRNLLRGM
;
A
#
# COMPACT_ATOMS: atom_id res chain seq x y z
N MET A 1 0.74 4.60 -12.53
CA MET A 1 0.91 3.57 -11.48
C MET A 1 2.12 3.98 -10.66
N HIS A 2 2.04 3.86 -9.34
CA HIS A 2 3.14 4.24 -8.45
C HIS A 2 3.81 3.01 -7.84
N HIS A 3 3.04 2.10 -7.22
CA HIS A 3 3.59 0.88 -6.63
C HIS A 3 2.74 -0.35 -6.90
N VAL A 4 3.39 -1.50 -6.74
CA VAL A 4 2.77 -2.81 -6.68
C VAL A 4 3.03 -3.34 -5.27
N GLY A 5 1.97 -3.72 -4.57
CA GLY A 5 2.02 -4.25 -3.21
C GLY A 5 1.84 -5.76 -3.16
N TYR A 6 2.60 -6.39 -2.27
CA TYR A 6 2.47 -7.80 -1.92
C TYR A 6 2.22 -7.95 -0.43
N TRP A 7 1.22 -8.75 -0.07
CA TRP A 7 1.07 -9.23 1.29
C TRP A 7 2.13 -10.28 1.57
N VAL A 8 2.80 -10.18 2.72
CA VAL A 8 3.87 -11.11 3.09
C VAL A 8 3.71 -11.57 4.54
N PRO A 9 4.09 -12.82 4.86
CA PRO A 9 3.99 -13.34 6.22
C PRO A 9 5.12 -12.84 7.13
N ASP A 10 6.24 -12.39 6.56
CA ASP A 10 7.42 -11.87 7.26
C ASP A 10 8.09 -10.84 6.37
N LEU A 11 8.09 -9.58 6.83
CA LEU A 11 8.59 -8.45 6.07
C LEU A 11 10.09 -8.54 5.79
N ALA A 12 10.86 -8.99 6.79
CA ALA A 12 12.33 -9.05 6.67
C ALA A 12 12.75 -10.14 5.70
N ALA A 13 12.19 -11.34 5.83
CA ALA A 13 12.47 -12.46 4.94
C ALA A 13 12.02 -12.17 3.50
N ALA A 14 10.89 -11.49 3.32
CA ALA A 14 10.42 -11.08 2.00
C ALA A 14 11.34 -10.03 1.36
N ALA A 15 11.80 -9.03 2.12
CA ALA A 15 12.72 -8.02 1.64
C ALA A 15 14.08 -8.63 1.23
N GLU A 16 14.61 -9.57 2.02
CA GLU A 16 15.83 -10.31 1.67
C GLU A 16 15.65 -11.11 0.38
N THR A 17 14.50 -11.78 0.24
CA THR A 17 14.19 -12.55 -0.96
C THR A 17 14.06 -11.65 -2.19
N ALA A 18 13.31 -10.54 -2.09
CA ALA A 18 13.16 -9.58 -3.17
C ALA A 18 14.52 -8.97 -3.56
N SER A 19 15.37 -8.63 -2.59
CA SER A 19 16.71 -8.11 -2.85
C SER A 19 17.58 -9.10 -3.63
N ARG A 20 17.60 -10.37 -3.22
CA ARG A 20 18.38 -11.41 -3.92
C ARG A 20 17.84 -11.71 -5.32
N THR A 21 16.52 -11.68 -5.49
CA THR A 21 15.87 -12.10 -6.75
C THR A 21 15.82 -10.97 -7.77
N LEU A 22 15.53 -9.75 -7.33
CA LEU A 22 15.31 -8.59 -8.19
C LEU A 22 16.49 -7.61 -8.19
N GLY A 23 17.45 -7.77 -7.27
CA GLY A 23 18.59 -6.85 -7.13
C GLY A 23 18.20 -5.46 -6.63
N ILE A 24 17.09 -5.35 -5.86
CA ILE A 24 16.55 -4.08 -5.39
C ILE A 24 16.77 -3.86 -3.90
N GLY A 25 16.78 -2.61 -3.49
CA GLY A 25 16.92 -2.13 -2.12
C GLY A 25 17.62 -0.77 -2.08
N PRO A 26 17.84 -0.20 -0.89
CA PRO A 26 17.32 -0.68 0.38
C PRO A 26 15.81 -0.47 0.49
N PHE A 27 15.18 -1.13 1.46
CA PHE A 27 13.77 -0.96 1.75
C PHE A 27 13.57 0.07 2.86
N LEU A 28 12.76 1.09 2.60
CA LEU A 28 12.27 2.03 3.60
C LEU A 28 11.13 1.39 4.38
N VAL A 29 11.29 1.22 5.70
CA VAL A 29 10.32 0.49 6.53
C VAL A 29 9.50 1.44 7.36
N HIS A 30 8.19 1.30 7.28
CA HIS A 30 7.19 1.91 8.14
C HIS A 30 6.57 0.82 9.02
N ARG A 31 6.74 0.93 10.33
CA ARG A 31 6.20 -0.07 11.26
C ARG A 31 4.89 0.40 11.87
N ASN A 32 3.98 -0.57 12.08
CA ASN A 32 2.70 -0.34 12.76
C ASN A 32 1.91 0.82 12.13
N VAL A 33 1.78 0.77 10.79
CA VAL A 33 0.98 1.72 10.04
C VAL A 33 -0.48 1.51 10.41
N ARG A 34 -1.11 2.56 10.93
CA ARG A 34 -2.51 2.57 11.34
C ARG A 34 -3.19 3.82 10.79
N PHE A 35 -4.46 3.69 10.54
CA PHE A 35 -5.28 4.82 10.15
C PHE A 35 -6.13 5.29 11.34
N ASP A 36 -6.33 6.60 11.47
CA ASP A 36 -7.14 7.18 12.54
C ASP A 36 -8.64 6.92 12.31
N SER A 37 -9.03 6.77 11.05
CA SER A 37 -10.41 6.51 10.67
C SER A 37 -10.52 5.77 9.36
N PHE A 38 -11.55 4.92 9.28
CA PHE A 38 -12.04 4.30 8.05
C PHE A 38 -13.50 4.71 7.83
N ARG A 39 -13.89 4.78 6.57
CA ARG A 39 -15.29 4.91 6.16
C ARG A 39 -15.60 3.88 5.10
N LEU A 40 -16.48 2.95 5.42
CA LEU A 40 -16.93 1.90 4.51
C LEU A 40 -17.82 2.46 3.39
N ALA A 41 -18.03 1.67 2.35
CA ALA A 41 -18.86 2.07 1.21
C ALA A 41 -20.31 2.41 1.59
N ASP A 42 -20.86 1.83 2.66
CA ASP A 42 -22.19 2.12 3.19
C ASP A 42 -22.24 3.37 4.09
N GLY A 43 -21.09 4.04 4.28
CA GLY A 43 -20.96 5.22 5.13
C GLY A 43 -20.62 4.92 6.59
N THR A 44 -20.54 3.64 7.00
CA THR A 44 -20.14 3.25 8.37
C THR A 44 -18.73 3.74 8.66
N GLY A 45 -18.57 4.47 9.76
CA GLY A 45 -17.27 4.94 10.26
C GLY A 45 -16.67 3.94 11.26
N ILE A 46 -15.37 3.68 11.15
CA ILE A 46 -14.62 2.81 12.07
C ILE A 46 -13.37 3.58 12.54
N THR A 47 -13.13 3.56 13.86
CA THR A 47 -11.97 4.21 14.50
C THR A 47 -11.13 3.22 15.32
N ASP A 48 -11.44 1.91 15.22
CA ASP A 48 -10.65 0.87 15.87
C ASP A 48 -9.28 0.74 15.17
N PRO A 49 -8.16 1.01 15.84
CA PRO A 49 -6.83 0.87 15.24
C PRO A 49 -6.47 -0.58 14.90
N ALA A 50 -7.16 -1.57 15.47
CA ALA A 50 -6.99 -2.97 15.14
C ALA A 50 -7.74 -3.40 13.87
N TYR A 51 -8.56 -2.51 13.30
CA TYR A 51 -9.28 -2.76 12.05
C TYR A 51 -8.31 -3.05 10.89
N LEU A 52 -7.18 -2.34 10.84
CA LEU A 52 -6.02 -2.67 10.02
C LEU A 52 -4.76 -2.13 10.69
N ASP A 53 -3.86 -3.01 11.11
CA ASP A 53 -2.51 -2.71 11.57
C ASP A 53 -1.52 -3.54 10.75
N HIS A 54 -0.56 -2.88 10.13
CA HIS A 54 0.43 -3.54 9.28
C HIS A 54 1.78 -2.80 9.34
N SER A 55 2.82 -3.47 8.92
CA SER A 55 4.09 -2.83 8.58
C SER A 55 4.31 -2.92 7.08
N ALA A 56 4.88 -1.86 6.50
CA ALA A 56 5.16 -1.82 5.07
C ALA A 56 6.63 -1.48 4.81
N ALA A 57 7.19 -2.05 3.75
CA ALA A 57 8.55 -1.79 3.29
C ALA A 57 8.55 -1.46 1.80
N PHE A 58 9.19 -0.36 1.42
CA PHE A 58 9.17 0.20 0.08
C PHE A 58 10.57 0.23 -0.52
N ALA A 59 10.76 -0.32 -1.71
CA ALA A 59 12.00 -0.22 -2.48
C ALA A 59 11.73 0.23 -3.91
N ALA A 60 12.67 0.96 -4.50
CA ALA A 60 12.60 1.31 -5.91
C ALA A 60 12.75 0.05 -6.79
N TRP A 61 11.88 -0.09 -7.79
CA TRP A 61 11.91 -1.17 -8.76
C TRP A 61 11.71 -0.60 -10.17
N GLY A 62 12.80 -0.12 -10.76
CA GLY A 62 12.73 0.63 -12.00
C GLY A 62 11.90 1.92 -11.82
N PRO A 63 10.89 2.17 -12.68
CA PRO A 63 10.06 3.38 -12.61
C PRO A 63 8.94 3.31 -11.57
N ILE A 64 8.79 2.20 -10.87
CA ILE A 64 7.76 1.99 -9.84
C ILE A 64 8.41 1.63 -8.51
N VAL A 65 7.60 1.49 -7.48
CA VAL A 65 8.01 1.02 -6.16
C VAL A 65 7.43 -0.37 -5.92
N LEU A 66 8.22 -1.26 -5.33
CA LEU A 66 7.73 -2.48 -4.71
C LEU A 66 7.36 -2.18 -3.26
N GLU A 67 6.17 -2.52 -2.86
CA GLU A 67 5.73 -2.55 -1.48
C GLU A 67 5.60 -3.99 -0.99
N LEU A 68 6.12 -4.26 0.20
CA LEU A 68 5.88 -5.48 0.96
C LEU A 68 5.10 -5.10 2.22
N ALA A 69 3.97 -5.73 2.47
CA ALA A 69 3.10 -5.41 3.61
C ALA A 69 2.86 -6.65 4.48
N GLU A 70 3.30 -6.57 5.74
CA GLU A 70 3.07 -7.58 6.78
C GLU A 70 1.92 -7.14 7.67
N VAL A 71 0.83 -7.90 7.67
CA VAL A 71 -0.38 -7.59 8.46
C VAL A 71 -0.23 -8.14 9.87
N HIS A 72 -0.43 -7.29 10.88
CA HIS A 72 -0.41 -7.65 12.30
C HIS A 72 -1.82 -7.92 12.84
N SER A 73 -2.79 -7.10 12.43
CA SER A 73 -4.21 -7.36 12.65
C SER A 73 -5.06 -6.80 11.52
N VAL A 74 -6.17 -7.45 11.23
CA VAL A 74 -7.12 -7.03 10.21
C VAL A 74 -8.51 -7.58 10.52
N ASP A 75 -9.54 -6.77 10.30
CA ASP A 75 -10.93 -7.24 10.33
C ASP A 75 -11.16 -8.34 9.29
N ALA A 76 -11.96 -9.35 9.63
CA ALA A 76 -12.17 -10.51 8.75
C ALA A 76 -12.86 -10.13 7.43
N GLY A 77 -13.80 -9.17 7.47
CA GLY A 77 -14.47 -8.66 6.26
C GLY A 77 -13.50 -7.89 5.38
N LEU A 78 -12.62 -7.09 5.98
CA LEU A 78 -11.59 -6.35 5.27
C LEU A 78 -10.54 -7.29 4.67
N ALA A 79 -10.11 -8.31 5.40
CA ALA A 79 -9.17 -9.32 4.90
C ALA A 79 -9.73 -10.04 3.67
N ALA A 80 -11.02 -10.40 3.70
CA ALA A 80 -11.70 -11.00 2.57
C ALA A 80 -11.82 -10.03 1.37
N ALA A 81 -12.15 -8.76 1.62
CA ALA A 81 -12.26 -7.74 0.58
C ALA A 81 -10.90 -7.44 -0.09
N TYR A 82 -9.82 -7.47 0.66
CA TYR A 82 -8.46 -7.33 0.14
C TYR A 82 -7.94 -8.59 -0.57
N GLY A 83 -8.55 -9.74 -0.32
CA GLY A 83 -8.09 -11.01 -0.85
C GLY A 83 -6.65 -11.32 -0.42
N ILE A 84 -6.34 -11.07 0.86
CA ILE A 84 -4.98 -11.24 1.41
C ILE A 84 -4.48 -12.65 1.10
N SER A 85 -3.38 -12.73 0.37
CA SER A 85 -2.71 -13.97 -0.02
C SER A 85 -1.23 -13.68 -0.26
N PHE A 86 -0.37 -14.68 -0.03
CA PHE A 86 1.08 -14.50 -0.09
C PHE A 86 1.70 -15.02 -1.41
N ASP A 87 0.88 -15.39 -2.38
CA ASP A 87 1.29 -16.03 -3.64
C ASP A 87 1.01 -15.18 -4.88
N ARG A 88 0.51 -13.95 -4.72
CA ARG A 88 0.10 -13.08 -5.82
C ARG A 88 0.24 -11.60 -5.46
N VAL A 89 0.06 -10.74 -6.45
CA VAL A 89 -0.07 -9.29 -6.25
C VAL A 89 -1.21 -9.02 -5.27
N GLY A 90 -0.93 -8.28 -4.22
CA GLY A 90 -1.90 -7.86 -3.22
C GLY A 90 -2.72 -6.66 -3.67
N HIS A 91 -2.06 -5.67 -4.29
CA HIS A 91 -2.71 -4.48 -4.85
C HIS A 91 -1.81 -3.74 -5.84
N VAL A 92 -2.40 -2.83 -6.58
CA VAL A 92 -1.69 -1.79 -7.33
C VAL A 92 -2.14 -0.43 -6.83
N ALA A 93 -1.24 0.56 -6.87
CA ALA A 93 -1.55 1.88 -6.36
C ALA A 93 -1.10 3.01 -7.27
N TRP A 94 -1.79 4.15 -7.16
CA TRP A 94 -1.37 5.40 -7.76
C TRP A 94 -1.81 6.61 -6.93
N VAL A 95 -1.31 7.78 -7.32
CA VAL A 95 -1.55 9.05 -6.65
C VAL A 95 -2.37 9.95 -7.55
N VAL A 96 -3.34 10.66 -6.98
CA VAL A 96 -4.20 11.62 -7.66
C VAL A 96 -4.34 12.90 -6.84
N ASP A 97 -4.62 14.00 -7.50
CA ASP A 97 -4.88 15.27 -6.83
C ASP A 97 -6.29 15.31 -6.22
N ASP A 98 -7.26 14.73 -6.91
CA ASP A 98 -8.68 14.68 -6.51
C ASP A 98 -9.13 13.23 -6.34
N LEU A 99 -9.22 12.80 -5.06
CA LEU A 99 -9.63 11.45 -4.69
C LEU A 99 -11.11 11.18 -4.98
N ASP A 100 -11.97 12.20 -4.86
CA ASP A 100 -13.40 12.07 -5.09
C ASP A 100 -13.71 11.93 -6.59
N ALA A 101 -13.05 12.71 -7.43
CA ALA A 101 -13.15 12.58 -8.89
C ALA A 101 -12.67 11.21 -9.36
N GLU A 102 -11.56 10.72 -8.80
CA GLU A 102 -11.05 9.40 -9.14
C GLU A 102 -11.96 8.27 -8.65
N ALA A 103 -12.54 8.41 -7.47
CA ALA A 103 -13.53 7.46 -6.96
C ALA A 103 -14.75 7.36 -7.89
N GLN A 104 -15.25 8.48 -8.40
CA GLN A 104 -16.35 8.50 -9.36
C GLN A 104 -15.95 7.83 -10.68
N ARG A 105 -14.74 8.09 -11.17
CA ARG A 105 -14.21 7.48 -12.40
C ARG A 105 -14.10 5.95 -12.27
N LEU A 106 -13.57 5.46 -11.14
CA LEU A 106 -13.44 4.03 -10.87
C LEU A 106 -14.80 3.36 -10.72
N ALA A 107 -15.75 4.01 -10.02
CA ALA A 107 -17.12 3.52 -9.90
C ALA A 107 -17.80 3.39 -11.26
N ALA A 108 -17.63 4.38 -12.15
CA ALA A 108 -18.14 4.34 -13.52
C ALA A 108 -17.47 3.22 -14.36
N ALA A 109 -16.25 2.82 -14.03
CA ALA A 109 -15.55 1.69 -14.63
C ALA A 109 -15.93 0.33 -14.02
N GLY A 110 -16.86 0.29 -13.03
CA GLY A 110 -17.33 -0.93 -12.40
C GLY A 110 -16.52 -1.40 -11.19
N CYS A 111 -15.55 -0.60 -10.72
CA CYS A 111 -14.83 -0.87 -9.48
C CYS A 111 -15.67 -0.38 -8.28
N ARG A 112 -15.87 -1.23 -7.28
CA ARG A 112 -16.63 -0.86 -6.08
C ARG A 112 -15.69 -0.36 -5.00
N LEU A 113 -16.07 0.74 -4.35
CA LEU A 113 -15.35 1.22 -3.16
C LEU A 113 -15.43 0.15 -2.06
N ILE A 114 -14.28 -0.21 -1.50
CA ILE A 114 -14.18 -1.02 -0.27
C ILE A 114 -14.29 -0.09 0.93
N HIS A 115 -13.39 0.88 1.02
CA HIS A 115 -13.38 1.92 2.06
C HIS A 115 -12.50 3.10 1.65
N THR A 116 -12.65 4.20 2.38
CA THR A 116 -11.63 5.25 2.49
C THR A 116 -10.98 5.18 3.87
N ALA A 117 -9.72 5.61 3.99
CA ALA A 117 -9.03 5.72 5.26
C ALA A 117 -8.19 6.99 5.33
N SER A 118 -7.96 7.48 6.54
CA SER A 118 -7.12 8.66 6.74
C SER A 118 -6.34 8.61 8.04
N THR A 119 -5.14 9.23 8.02
CA THR A 119 -4.34 9.53 9.21
C THR A 119 -3.55 10.82 8.96
N GLY A 120 -3.73 11.81 9.84
CA GLY A 120 -3.14 13.14 9.66
C GLY A 120 -3.48 13.73 8.29
N ALA A 121 -2.44 14.02 7.48
CA ALA A 121 -2.60 14.56 6.11
C ALA A 121 -2.70 13.49 5.01
N VAL A 122 -2.65 12.21 5.37
CA VAL A 122 -2.75 11.08 4.43
C VAL A 122 -4.21 10.69 4.26
N ALA A 123 -4.65 10.54 3.02
CA ALA A 123 -5.96 9.99 2.70
C ALA A 123 -5.84 9.01 1.54
N VAL A 124 -6.49 7.87 1.67
CA VAL A 124 -6.48 6.77 0.70
C VAL A 124 -7.90 6.27 0.46
N ALA A 125 -8.11 5.69 -0.71
CA ALA A 125 -9.33 4.94 -1.04
C ALA A 125 -8.94 3.61 -1.65
N TRP A 126 -9.64 2.56 -1.24
CA TRP A 126 -9.46 1.20 -1.73
C TRP A 126 -10.69 0.75 -2.48
N PHE A 127 -10.46 0.16 -3.65
CA PHE A 127 -11.50 -0.35 -4.54
C PHE A 127 -11.23 -1.83 -4.84
N ASP A 128 -12.29 -2.59 -5.14
CA ASP A 128 -12.09 -3.88 -5.79
C ASP A 128 -11.53 -3.66 -7.21
N GLY A 129 -10.89 -4.69 -7.75
CA GLY A 129 -10.28 -4.61 -9.09
C GLY A 129 -11.27 -4.62 -10.26
N GLY A 130 -12.58 -4.61 -9.98
CA GLY A 130 -13.62 -4.77 -10.97
C GLY A 130 -13.52 -6.12 -11.67
N THR A 131 -13.69 -6.13 -13.00
CA THR A 131 -13.59 -7.35 -13.81
C THR A 131 -12.19 -7.56 -14.41
N LEU A 132 -11.29 -6.58 -14.28
CA LEU A 132 -9.98 -6.61 -14.92
C LEU A 132 -8.89 -7.14 -14.00
N PHE A 133 -8.88 -6.69 -12.74
CA PHE A 133 -7.80 -7.01 -11.80
C PHE A 133 -8.28 -8.02 -10.75
N PRO A 134 -7.51 -9.09 -10.49
CA PRO A 134 -7.83 -10.07 -9.44
C PRO A 134 -7.43 -9.59 -8.03
N HIS A 135 -7.06 -8.33 -7.88
CA HIS A 135 -6.58 -7.70 -6.65
C HIS A 135 -7.17 -6.29 -6.51
N PRO A 136 -7.22 -5.74 -5.30
CA PRO A 136 -7.64 -4.38 -5.04
C PRO A 136 -6.78 -3.32 -5.75
N ILE A 137 -7.37 -2.13 -5.82
CA ILE A 137 -6.75 -0.89 -6.27
C ILE A 137 -6.69 0.05 -5.07
N GLU A 138 -5.52 0.62 -4.81
CA GLU A 138 -5.32 1.67 -3.82
C GLU A 138 -5.08 3.02 -4.52
N VAL A 139 -5.76 4.05 -4.06
CA VAL A 139 -5.58 5.42 -4.57
C VAL A 139 -5.23 6.35 -3.43
N HIS A 140 -4.09 7.02 -3.54
CA HIS A 140 -3.65 8.02 -2.59
C HIS A 140 -4.00 9.42 -3.07
N ARG A 141 -4.49 10.29 -2.16
CA ARG A 141 -4.53 11.71 -2.44
C ARG A 141 -3.12 12.31 -2.38
N ALA A 142 -2.76 13.08 -3.41
CA ALA A 142 -1.49 13.80 -3.43
C ALA A 142 -1.37 14.74 -2.23
N GLY A 143 -0.18 14.78 -1.66
CA GLY A 143 0.17 15.63 -0.53
C GLY A 143 1.63 15.43 -0.14
N PRO A 144 2.24 16.37 0.60
CA PRO A 144 3.66 16.31 0.93
C PRO A 144 4.10 14.98 1.57
N PRO A 145 3.36 14.37 2.53
CA PRO A 145 3.78 13.08 3.11
C PRO A 145 3.80 11.95 2.08
N ILE A 146 2.77 11.86 1.21
CA ILE A 146 2.67 10.83 0.19
C ILE A 146 3.76 10.99 -0.87
N LEU A 147 3.96 12.21 -1.36
CA LEU A 147 5.01 12.48 -2.35
C LEU A 147 6.41 12.22 -1.80
N ALA A 148 6.65 12.55 -0.52
CA ALA A 148 7.92 12.24 0.15
C ALA A 148 8.13 10.73 0.31
N MET A 149 7.11 9.99 0.75
CA MET A 149 7.15 8.54 0.88
C MET A 149 7.48 7.88 -0.46
N HIS A 150 6.90 8.39 -1.53
CA HIS A 150 7.08 7.84 -2.87
C HIS A 150 8.42 8.20 -3.52
N GLY A 151 9.00 9.35 -3.21
CA GLY A 151 10.31 9.78 -3.75
C GLY A 151 11.51 9.17 -3.03
N ARG A 152 11.37 8.84 -1.76
CA ARG A 152 12.50 8.35 -0.94
C ARG A 152 13.10 7.01 -1.37
N PRO A 153 12.34 5.98 -1.77
CA PRO A 153 12.93 4.73 -2.22
C PRO A 153 13.93 4.90 -3.37
N ALA A 154 13.60 5.72 -4.36
CA ALA A 154 14.52 6.00 -5.47
C ALA A 154 15.81 6.69 -5.01
N ALA A 155 15.68 7.71 -4.15
CA ALA A 155 16.84 8.41 -3.59
C ALA A 155 17.71 7.51 -2.69
N LEU A 156 17.12 6.53 -2.00
CA LEU A 156 17.85 5.58 -1.16
C LEU A 156 18.54 4.49 -1.98
N ALA A 157 18.02 4.15 -3.16
CA ALA A 157 18.59 3.16 -4.06
C ALA A 157 19.82 3.70 -4.80
N ASP A 158 19.91 5.02 -4.96
CA ASP A 158 21.05 5.64 -5.62
C ASP A 158 22.34 5.41 -4.81
N GLY A 159 23.33 4.74 -5.44
CA GLY A 159 24.59 4.39 -4.81
C GLY A 159 24.51 3.37 -3.66
N TRP A 160 23.39 2.63 -3.53
CA TRP A 160 23.28 1.61 -2.50
C TRP A 160 24.30 0.46 -2.69
N ASP A 161 25.03 0.15 -1.63
CA ASP A 161 26.16 -0.81 -1.62
C ASP A 161 25.75 -2.26 -1.24
N GLY A 162 24.47 -2.55 -1.14
CA GLY A 162 23.95 -3.85 -0.70
C GLY A 162 23.85 -4.02 0.82
N ARG A 163 24.27 -3.01 1.62
CA ARG A 163 24.23 -3.06 3.08
C ARG A 163 23.03 -2.33 3.65
N ASN A 164 22.69 -2.68 4.92
CA ASN A 164 21.57 -2.05 5.62
C ASN A 164 20.30 -2.10 4.78
N LEU A 165 19.89 -3.31 4.43
CA LEU A 165 18.76 -3.59 3.55
C LEU A 165 17.45 -2.95 4.04
N LEU A 166 17.18 -3.02 5.34
CA LEU A 166 16.00 -2.43 5.96
C LEU A 166 16.39 -1.13 6.66
N ARG A 167 15.78 -0.03 6.27
CA ARG A 167 16.01 1.31 6.83
C ARG A 167 14.70 1.82 7.43
N GLY A 168 14.65 1.97 8.77
CA GLY A 168 13.51 2.55 9.48
C GLY A 168 13.39 4.06 9.25
N MET A 169 12.16 4.56 9.31
CA MET A 169 11.87 5.96 9.59
C MET A 169 11.62 6.14 11.06
#